data_d4469a0413be8f40621652a30b286165
#
_entry.id   d4469a0413be8f40621652a30b286165
#
_cell.length_a   1.000
_cell.length_b   1.000
_cell.length_c   1.000
_cell.angle_alpha   90.00
_cell.angle_beta   90.00
_cell.angle_gamma   90.00
#
_symmetry.space_group_name_H-M   'P 1'
#
loop_
_entity.id
_entity.type
_entity.pdbx_description
1 polymer ?
#
loop_
_entity_poly.entity_id
_entity_poly.type
_entity_poly.pdbx_seq_one_letter_code
_entity_poly.pdbx_strand_id
1 'polypeptide(L)'
;MSRRISRRQVLLAAGAAALGLCGCRREETSAENENPELVLRYAENQPEDYPTTQAALAFAGLVNEQTGGRVRVAVYSGGELGAEQSVIEQMRFGGIDFARVSLSQLAEYVPQLSVLQLPYLYRDAGQMFRVLDGAIGDEFLAALDTMDVVGLSWFDAGVRSFYTREKVTCLEDLRGRALRVQESDMMSEMVADMGAAPVQVVYSQVYAALHNGRIDGAENNWPSYEAMGHYEVAPYFLQDEHTRVPELQLASTAALEKLEALDPAFPAILRTCARESASTERRLWAERERRAEENMRAWGVEVTLLPDAEKEKFRAAVQPLYAAFSDQAELIDRIQKA
;
A
#
# COMPACT_ATOMS: atom_id res chain seq x y z
N MET A 1 -65.58 -15.86 -20.39
CA MET A 1 -66.35 -15.24 -19.28
C MET A 1 -65.45 -15.06 -18.07
N SER A 2 -65.18 -13.83 -17.80
CA SER A 2 -64.30 -13.36 -16.73
C SER A 2 -64.98 -13.42 -15.38
N ARG A 3 -64.26 -13.85 -14.30
CA ARG A 3 -64.61 -13.43 -12.94
C ARG A 3 -63.35 -12.98 -12.21
N ARG A 4 -63.24 -11.69 -12.04
CA ARG A 4 -62.36 -10.98 -11.11
C ARG A 4 -62.76 -11.34 -9.68
N ILE A 5 -61.81 -11.77 -8.85
CA ILE A 5 -62.00 -11.85 -7.38
C ILE A 5 -61.25 -10.66 -6.74
N SER A 6 -62.01 -9.93 -5.98
CA SER A 6 -61.72 -8.66 -5.31
C SER A 6 -60.83 -8.85 -4.05
N ARG A 7 -59.96 -7.86 -3.84
CA ARG A 7 -59.10 -7.67 -2.68
C ARG A 7 -59.90 -7.25 -1.42
N ARG A 8 -60.67 -8.13 -0.81
CA ARG A 8 -61.23 -7.81 0.51
C ARG A 8 -61.93 -9.06 1.08
N GLN A 9 -61.16 -9.98 1.63
CA GLN A 9 -61.69 -10.99 2.59
C GLN A 9 -60.54 -11.97 2.89
N VAL A 10 -59.72 -11.64 3.86
CA VAL A 10 -59.16 -12.55 4.86
C VAL A 10 -58.60 -11.69 6.00
N LEU A 11 -59.51 -11.39 6.91
CA LEU A 11 -59.20 -11.05 8.26
C LEU A 11 -59.92 -12.05 9.13
N LEU A 12 -59.27 -12.52 10.20
CA LEU A 12 -59.76 -13.34 11.33
C LEU A 12 -59.60 -14.87 11.18
N ALA A 13 -58.49 -15.37 11.73
CA ALA A 13 -58.56 -16.44 12.72
C ALA A 13 -57.33 -16.33 13.63
N ALA A 14 -57.53 -15.95 14.87
CA ALA A 14 -56.57 -16.00 15.96
C ALA A 14 -56.43 -17.46 16.45
N GLY A 15 -55.21 -17.85 16.83
CA GLY A 15 -54.96 -19.15 17.46
C GLY A 15 -53.56 -19.15 18.08
N ALA A 16 -53.51 -19.10 19.39
CA ALA A 16 -52.34 -18.97 20.25
C ALA A 16 -51.49 -20.24 20.36
N ALA A 17 -50.26 -20.00 20.83
CA ALA A 17 -49.37 -20.87 21.59
C ALA A 17 -48.36 -21.75 20.84
N ALA A 18 -47.08 -21.44 20.92
CA ALA A 18 -46.13 -22.21 21.73
C ALA A 18 -44.74 -21.55 21.69
N LEU A 19 -44.20 -21.29 22.84
CA LEU A 19 -42.85 -20.89 23.17
C LEU A 19 -41.83 -21.89 22.59
N GLY A 20 -40.96 -21.39 21.74
CA GLY A 20 -39.76 -22.08 21.28
C GLY A 20 -38.60 -21.09 21.37
N LEU A 21 -37.89 -21.07 22.50
CA LEU A 21 -36.62 -20.37 22.70
C LEU A 21 -35.58 -21.01 21.81
N CYS A 22 -35.43 -20.50 20.59
CA CYS A 22 -34.23 -20.64 19.82
C CYS A 22 -33.48 -19.31 19.89
N GLY A 23 -32.57 -19.24 20.84
CA GLY A 23 -31.61 -18.13 20.93
C GLY A 23 -30.70 -18.10 19.70
N CYS A 24 -31.13 -17.40 18.66
CA CYS A 24 -30.21 -16.87 17.68
C CYS A 24 -29.37 -15.84 18.39
N ARG A 25 -28.17 -16.23 18.79
CA ARG A 25 -27.10 -15.31 19.18
C ARG A 25 -26.86 -14.48 17.93
N ARG A 26 -27.50 -13.34 17.86
CA ARG A 26 -27.18 -12.27 16.92
C ARG A 26 -25.75 -11.89 17.27
N GLU A 27 -24.80 -12.14 16.37
CA GLU A 27 -23.50 -11.49 16.45
C GLU A 27 -23.80 -10.00 16.56
N GLU A 28 -23.46 -9.45 17.70
CA GLU A 28 -23.42 -8.00 17.89
C GLU A 28 -22.30 -7.51 16.98
N THR A 29 -22.64 -7.10 15.75
CA THR A 29 -21.85 -6.10 15.06
C THR A 29 -21.75 -4.94 16.03
N SER A 30 -20.54 -4.63 16.49
CA SER A 30 -20.26 -3.50 17.36
C SER A 30 -20.96 -2.28 16.77
N ALA A 31 -21.98 -1.79 17.46
CA ALA A 31 -22.70 -0.59 17.05
C ALA A 31 -21.66 0.54 17.02
N GLU A 32 -21.35 1.07 15.83
CA GLU A 32 -20.55 2.29 15.72
C GLU A 32 -21.24 3.33 16.62
N ASN A 33 -20.47 3.89 17.55
CA ASN A 33 -20.99 4.95 18.40
C ASN A 33 -21.41 6.12 17.49
N GLU A 34 -22.71 6.42 17.44
CA GLU A 34 -23.25 7.47 16.56
C GLU A 34 -22.65 8.87 16.87
N ASN A 35 -22.03 9.05 18.06
CA ASN A 35 -21.39 10.29 18.47
C ASN A 35 -19.98 10.07 19.05
N PRO A 36 -18.95 9.84 18.22
CA PRO A 36 -17.58 9.80 18.70
C PRO A 36 -17.14 11.17 19.24
N GLU A 37 -16.31 11.18 20.28
CA GLU A 37 -15.73 12.42 20.82
C GLU A 37 -14.69 13.03 19.89
N LEU A 38 -14.03 12.17 19.07
CA LEU A 38 -13.00 12.57 18.11
C LEU A 38 -13.19 11.81 16.80
N VAL A 39 -13.14 12.54 15.67
CA VAL A 39 -13.12 11.96 14.32
C VAL A 39 -11.82 12.34 13.66
N LEU A 40 -11.05 11.35 13.22
CA LEU A 40 -9.75 11.48 12.56
C LEU A 40 -9.84 11.00 11.13
N ARG A 41 -9.03 11.57 10.22
CA ARG A 41 -9.03 11.25 8.79
C ARG A 41 -7.84 10.39 8.41
N TYR A 42 -8.09 9.34 7.65
CA TYR A 42 -7.06 8.47 7.08
C TYR A 42 -7.07 8.60 5.54
N ALA A 43 -5.94 8.98 4.96
CA ALA A 43 -5.76 9.10 3.51
C ALA A 43 -5.18 7.81 2.92
N GLU A 44 -5.82 7.30 1.86
CA GLU A 44 -5.39 6.13 1.11
C GLU A 44 -5.58 6.39 -0.40
N ASN A 45 -4.58 6.11 -1.22
CA ASN A 45 -4.67 6.35 -2.66
C ASN A 45 -5.16 5.14 -3.48
N GLN A 46 -5.27 3.97 -2.84
CA GLN A 46 -5.72 2.73 -3.48
C GLN A 46 -7.24 2.57 -3.37
N PRO A 47 -7.87 1.77 -4.25
CA PRO A 47 -9.30 1.49 -4.19
C PRO A 47 -9.67 0.71 -2.92
N GLU A 48 -10.97 0.69 -2.59
CA GLU A 48 -11.48 0.14 -1.33
C GLU A 48 -11.13 -1.35 -1.12
N ASP A 49 -11.13 -2.15 -2.19
CA ASP A 49 -10.82 -3.59 -2.14
C ASP A 49 -9.32 -3.94 -2.10
N TYR A 50 -8.45 -2.92 -2.11
CA TYR A 50 -7.01 -3.13 -2.09
C TYR A 50 -6.50 -3.47 -0.68
N PRO A 51 -5.45 -4.32 -0.53
CA PRO A 51 -4.98 -4.79 0.78
C PRO A 51 -4.65 -3.68 1.77
N THR A 52 -3.98 -2.61 1.33
CA THR A 52 -3.62 -1.49 2.20
C THR A 52 -4.85 -0.71 2.67
N THR A 53 -5.86 -0.54 1.81
CA THR A 53 -7.13 0.09 2.18
C THR A 53 -7.92 -0.78 3.16
N GLN A 54 -7.96 -2.09 2.92
CA GLN A 54 -8.59 -3.04 3.85
C GLN A 54 -7.91 -3.04 5.23
N ALA A 55 -6.58 -2.88 5.27
CA ALA A 55 -5.85 -2.70 6.51
C ALA A 55 -6.16 -1.36 7.20
N ALA A 56 -6.32 -0.27 6.43
CA ALA A 56 -6.76 1.02 6.97
C ALA A 56 -8.16 0.94 7.59
N LEU A 57 -9.09 0.21 6.96
CA LEU A 57 -10.42 -0.06 7.49
C LEU A 57 -10.36 -0.93 8.76
N ALA A 58 -9.51 -1.97 8.77
CA ALA A 58 -9.28 -2.80 9.96
C ALA A 58 -8.69 -1.97 11.11
N PHE A 59 -7.71 -1.11 10.82
CA PHE A 59 -7.16 -0.16 11.79
C PHE A 59 -8.25 0.74 12.37
N ALA A 60 -9.11 1.31 11.52
CA ALA A 60 -10.21 2.16 11.95
C ALA A 60 -11.19 1.43 12.89
N GLY A 61 -11.52 0.18 12.57
CA GLY A 61 -12.36 -0.69 13.42
C GLY A 61 -11.71 -0.98 14.77
N LEU A 62 -10.43 -1.36 14.78
CA LEU A 62 -9.66 -1.62 15.99
C LEU A 62 -9.57 -0.38 16.89
N VAL A 63 -9.29 0.78 16.32
CA VAL A 63 -9.23 2.04 17.08
C VAL A 63 -10.59 2.35 17.70
N ASN A 64 -11.67 2.22 16.95
CA ASN A 64 -13.02 2.43 17.46
C ASN A 64 -13.33 1.48 18.63
N GLU A 65 -13.08 0.18 18.48
CA GLU A 65 -13.30 -0.84 19.49
C GLU A 65 -12.48 -0.58 20.76
N GLN A 66 -11.16 -0.41 20.60
CA GLN A 66 -10.21 -0.27 21.71
C GLN A 66 -10.36 1.07 22.48
N THR A 67 -10.97 2.07 21.85
CA THR A 67 -11.31 3.34 22.51
C THR A 67 -12.75 3.39 23.03
N GLY A 68 -13.47 2.28 23.00
CA GLY A 68 -14.87 2.21 23.42
C GLY A 68 -15.81 3.10 22.61
N GLY A 69 -15.53 3.28 21.32
CA GLY A 69 -16.30 4.13 20.41
C GLY A 69 -16.03 5.63 20.56
N ARG A 70 -15.08 6.05 21.40
CA ARG A 70 -14.76 7.47 21.62
C ARG A 70 -14.01 8.08 20.43
N VAL A 71 -13.23 7.27 19.70
CA VAL A 71 -12.47 7.70 18.52
C VAL A 71 -12.98 6.96 17.29
N ARG A 72 -13.28 7.70 16.24
CA ARG A 72 -13.61 7.16 14.91
C ARG A 72 -12.55 7.62 13.92
N VAL A 73 -12.01 6.68 13.13
CA VAL A 73 -11.14 6.96 11.99
C VAL A 73 -11.98 6.85 10.72
N ALA A 74 -12.06 7.94 9.95
CA ALA A 74 -12.73 7.96 8.66
C ALA A 74 -11.68 7.73 7.56
N VAL A 75 -11.80 6.60 6.83
CA VAL A 75 -10.89 6.24 5.74
C VAL A 75 -11.42 6.80 4.44
N TYR A 76 -10.56 7.52 3.72
CA TYR A 76 -10.80 8.10 2.40
C TYR A 76 -9.90 7.38 1.39
N SER A 77 -10.48 6.50 0.59
CA SER A 77 -9.78 5.66 -0.39
C SER A 77 -9.70 6.32 -1.76
N GLY A 78 -9.03 5.68 -2.72
CA GLY A 78 -8.98 6.12 -4.12
C GLY A 78 -8.33 7.48 -4.37
N GLY A 79 -7.56 8.00 -3.41
CA GLY A 79 -6.91 9.30 -3.55
C GLY A 79 -7.82 10.51 -3.34
N GLU A 80 -8.96 10.35 -2.67
CA GLU A 80 -9.91 11.44 -2.41
C GLU A 80 -9.29 12.64 -1.69
N LEU A 81 -8.29 12.40 -0.81
CA LEU A 81 -7.58 13.47 -0.09
C LEU A 81 -6.32 13.98 -0.81
N GLY A 82 -6.04 13.48 -2.01
CA GLY A 82 -4.93 13.93 -2.85
C GLY A 82 -3.88 12.86 -3.13
N ALA A 83 -2.85 13.24 -3.91
CA ALA A 83 -1.68 12.42 -4.15
C ALA A 83 -0.78 12.35 -2.90
N GLU A 84 0.08 11.32 -2.81
CA GLU A 84 0.89 11.04 -1.61
C GLU A 84 1.72 12.23 -1.15
N GLN A 85 2.39 12.96 -2.04
CA GLN A 85 3.14 14.17 -1.67
C GLN A 85 2.24 15.22 -1.00
N SER A 86 1.07 15.49 -1.56
CA SER A 86 0.11 16.43 -0.97
C SER A 86 -0.41 15.94 0.38
N VAL A 87 -0.61 14.63 0.53
CA VAL A 87 -1.02 14.01 1.80
C VAL A 87 0.06 14.17 2.85
N ILE A 88 1.34 13.90 2.51
CA ILE A 88 2.48 14.11 3.41
C ILE A 88 2.52 15.56 3.92
N GLU A 89 2.44 16.54 3.00
CA GLU A 89 2.44 17.95 3.38
C GLU A 89 1.27 18.28 4.31
N GLN A 90 0.06 17.79 4.02
CA GLN A 90 -1.10 18.02 4.87
C GLN A 90 -0.95 17.36 6.24
N MET A 91 -0.31 16.19 6.35
CA MET A 91 -0.02 15.54 7.63
C MET A 91 0.92 16.38 8.49
N ARG A 92 1.98 16.92 7.91
CA ARG A 92 2.95 17.80 8.59
C ARG A 92 2.29 19.03 9.22
N PHE A 93 1.23 19.54 8.61
CA PHE A 93 0.45 20.67 9.13
C PHE A 93 -0.79 20.25 9.95
N GLY A 94 -0.96 18.96 10.24
CA GLY A 94 -2.10 18.43 11.00
C GLY A 94 -3.44 18.48 10.27
N GLY A 95 -3.40 18.65 8.94
CA GLY A 95 -4.58 18.65 8.07
C GLY A 95 -5.14 17.26 7.78
N ILE A 96 -4.29 16.23 7.78
CA ILE A 96 -4.64 14.80 7.70
C ILE A 96 -4.03 14.11 8.90
N ASP A 97 -4.78 13.20 9.52
CA ASP A 97 -4.39 12.57 10.78
C ASP A 97 -3.58 11.30 10.57
N PHE A 98 -3.98 10.46 9.61
CA PHE A 98 -3.32 9.21 9.24
C PHE A 98 -3.19 9.07 7.73
N ALA A 99 -2.21 8.33 7.28
CA ALA A 99 -2.08 7.93 5.88
C ALA A 99 -1.30 6.63 5.72
N ARG A 100 -1.49 5.97 4.57
CA ARG A 100 -0.54 5.03 4.01
C ARG A 100 0.25 5.76 2.92
N VAL A 101 1.57 5.64 2.98
CA VAL A 101 2.48 6.30 2.03
C VAL A 101 3.61 5.35 1.64
N SER A 102 4.01 5.41 0.37
CA SER A 102 5.17 4.67 -0.13
C SER A 102 6.49 5.20 0.47
N LEU A 103 7.40 4.28 0.82
CA LEU A 103 8.74 4.62 1.28
C LEU A 103 9.46 5.57 0.30
N SER A 104 9.31 5.35 -1.01
CA SER A 104 9.94 6.19 -2.04
C SER A 104 9.55 7.66 -1.92
N GLN A 105 8.30 7.96 -1.58
CA GLN A 105 7.84 9.33 -1.38
C GLN A 105 8.39 9.94 -0.07
N LEU A 106 8.48 9.14 0.99
CA LEU A 106 9.01 9.59 2.29
C LEU A 106 10.52 9.80 2.24
N ALA A 107 11.25 9.05 1.43
CA ALA A 107 12.69 9.18 1.26
C ALA A 107 13.11 10.53 0.68
N GLU A 108 12.23 11.22 -0.05
CA GLU A 108 12.47 12.59 -0.54
C GLU A 108 12.48 13.63 0.60
N TYR A 109 11.83 13.32 1.73
CA TYR A 109 11.84 14.18 2.94
C TYR A 109 12.85 13.72 3.98
N VAL A 110 13.08 12.42 4.06
CA VAL A 110 14.00 11.78 5.02
C VAL A 110 14.97 10.87 4.24
N PRO A 111 16.06 11.42 3.67
CA PRO A 111 16.94 10.73 2.73
C PRO A 111 17.53 9.42 3.25
N GLN A 112 17.71 9.28 4.57
CA GLN A 112 18.21 8.03 5.16
C GLN A 112 17.29 6.81 4.91
N LEU A 113 16.00 7.03 4.62
CA LEU A 113 15.07 5.95 4.25
C LEU A 113 15.43 5.30 2.90
N SER A 114 16.15 6.02 2.03
CA SER A 114 16.46 5.56 0.67
C SER A 114 17.20 4.22 0.65
N VAL A 115 18.03 3.92 1.65
CA VAL A 115 18.76 2.66 1.74
C VAL A 115 17.83 1.44 1.73
N LEU A 116 16.64 1.57 2.31
CA LEU A 116 15.66 0.46 2.42
C LEU A 116 14.98 0.08 1.10
N GLN A 117 15.14 0.89 0.06
CA GLN A 117 14.59 0.62 -1.28
C GLN A 117 15.66 0.32 -2.33
N LEU A 118 16.91 0.09 -1.91
CA LEU A 118 17.98 -0.30 -2.82
C LEU A 118 17.57 -1.53 -3.66
N PRO A 119 17.82 -1.52 -4.97
CA PRO A 119 17.44 -2.64 -5.82
C PRO A 119 18.15 -3.94 -5.39
N TYR A 120 17.39 -5.03 -5.36
CA TYR A 120 17.88 -6.37 -4.93
C TYR A 120 18.43 -6.43 -3.49
N LEU A 121 18.06 -5.47 -2.63
CA LEU A 121 18.47 -5.44 -1.23
C LEU A 121 17.94 -6.64 -0.45
N TYR A 122 16.65 -6.94 -0.64
CA TYR A 122 15.96 -8.02 0.05
C TYR A 122 15.84 -9.25 -0.85
N ARG A 123 16.06 -10.42 -0.26
CA ARG A 123 15.90 -11.72 -0.92
C ARG A 123 14.43 -12.08 -1.14
N ASP A 124 13.60 -11.79 -0.12
CA ASP A 124 12.17 -12.08 -0.09
C ASP A 124 11.44 -11.18 0.93
N ALA A 125 10.11 -11.21 0.93
CA ALA A 125 9.30 -10.45 1.88
C ALA A 125 9.56 -10.87 3.34
N GLY A 126 9.77 -12.16 3.59
CA GLY A 126 10.06 -12.67 4.94
C GLY A 126 11.34 -12.08 5.51
N GLN A 127 12.40 -11.96 4.71
CA GLN A 127 13.63 -11.30 5.12
C GLN A 127 13.41 -9.80 5.34
N MET A 128 12.71 -9.13 4.42
CA MET A 128 12.38 -7.71 4.56
C MET A 128 11.68 -7.43 5.90
N PHE A 129 10.67 -8.23 6.25
CA PHE A 129 9.94 -8.00 7.51
C PHE A 129 10.71 -8.40 8.76
N ARG A 130 11.65 -9.36 8.71
CA ARG A 130 12.57 -9.56 9.84
C ARG A 130 13.42 -8.33 10.13
N VAL A 131 13.79 -7.57 9.11
CA VAL A 131 14.50 -6.29 9.25
C VAL A 131 13.58 -5.18 9.75
N LEU A 132 12.41 -5.00 9.08
CA LEU A 132 11.50 -3.88 9.32
C LEU A 132 10.71 -3.99 10.64
N ASP A 133 10.44 -5.21 11.12
CA ASP A 133 9.80 -5.43 12.42
C ASP A 133 10.82 -5.48 13.58
N GLY A 134 12.11 -5.34 13.29
CA GLY A 134 13.20 -5.33 14.26
C GLY A 134 13.74 -3.93 14.52
N ALA A 135 14.84 -3.88 15.27
CA ALA A 135 15.47 -2.64 15.69
C ALA A 135 15.86 -1.70 14.53
N ILE A 136 16.22 -2.28 13.36
CA ILE A 136 16.50 -1.47 12.16
C ILE A 136 15.24 -0.72 11.71
N GLY A 137 14.11 -1.43 11.60
CA GLY A 137 12.85 -0.81 11.21
C GLY A 137 12.34 0.22 12.21
N ASP A 138 12.49 -0.05 13.53
CA ASP A 138 12.14 0.92 14.58
C ASP A 138 12.96 2.22 14.48
N GLU A 139 14.28 2.10 14.17
CA GLU A 139 15.16 3.26 13.95
C GLU A 139 14.66 4.12 12.77
N PHE A 140 14.26 3.49 11.67
CA PHE A 140 13.73 4.20 10.51
C PHE A 140 12.34 4.80 10.74
N LEU A 141 11.46 4.13 11.50
CA LEU A 141 10.19 4.72 11.89
C LEU A 141 10.39 5.98 12.76
N ALA A 142 11.34 5.93 13.71
CA ALA A 142 11.66 7.07 14.56
C ALA A 142 12.27 8.26 13.78
N ALA A 143 12.93 7.99 12.66
CA ALA A 143 13.49 9.05 11.82
C ALA A 143 12.44 10.00 11.24
N LEU A 144 11.20 9.56 11.10
CA LEU A 144 10.08 10.35 10.60
C LEU A 144 9.64 11.45 11.57
N ASP A 145 9.99 11.35 12.85
CA ASP A 145 9.67 12.38 13.85
C ASP A 145 10.26 13.75 13.47
N THR A 146 11.32 13.76 12.63
CA THR A 146 11.97 15.00 12.15
C THR A 146 11.09 15.83 11.22
N MET A 147 9.97 15.27 10.74
CA MET A 147 9.05 15.94 9.81
C MET A 147 7.63 16.10 10.36
N ASP A 148 7.45 16.07 11.67
CA ASP A 148 6.13 16.12 12.35
C ASP A 148 5.16 14.99 11.96
N VAL A 149 5.72 13.84 11.56
CA VAL A 149 5.00 12.63 11.20
C VAL A 149 5.61 11.45 11.96
N VAL A 150 4.76 10.61 12.48
CA VAL A 150 5.15 9.43 13.27
C VAL A 150 4.88 8.16 12.48
N GLY A 151 5.92 7.34 12.31
CA GLY A 151 5.78 6.00 11.74
C GLY A 151 5.09 5.05 12.72
N LEU A 152 4.05 4.36 12.28
CA LEU A 152 3.27 3.43 13.11
C LEU A 152 3.59 1.97 12.81
N SER A 153 3.67 1.61 11.53
CA SER A 153 3.91 0.24 11.08
C SER A 153 4.35 0.18 9.62
N TRP A 154 4.87 -0.98 9.21
CA TRP A 154 5.30 -1.30 7.85
C TRP A 154 4.29 -2.20 7.15
N PHE A 155 3.91 -1.84 5.92
CA PHE A 155 3.05 -2.63 5.04
C PHE A 155 3.86 -3.26 3.91
N ASP A 156 3.38 -4.36 3.36
CA ASP A 156 3.92 -4.96 2.15
C ASP A 156 3.47 -4.17 0.91
N ALA A 157 4.30 -4.18 -0.10
CA ALA A 157 3.99 -3.69 -1.43
C ALA A 157 4.56 -4.64 -2.51
N GLY A 158 4.89 -5.86 -2.11
CA GLY A 158 5.43 -6.90 -2.98
C GLY A 158 6.77 -6.55 -3.61
N VAL A 159 7.04 -7.18 -4.73
CA VAL A 159 8.21 -6.92 -5.55
C VAL A 159 7.82 -6.17 -6.82
N ARG A 160 8.64 -5.21 -7.21
CA ARG A 160 8.39 -4.36 -8.38
C ARG A 160 9.15 -4.90 -9.58
N SER A 161 8.48 -4.84 -10.73
CA SER A 161 8.98 -5.28 -12.03
C SER A 161 8.56 -4.31 -13.13
N PHE A 162 9.25 -4.30 -14.25
CA PHE A 162 8.89 -3.48 -15.40
C PHE A 162 7.71 -4.06 -16.17
N TYR A 163 6.89 -3.18 -16.73
CA TYR A 163 5.88 -3.52 -17.74
C TYR A 163 5.86 -2.44 -18.82
N THR A 164 5.69 -2.86 -20.07
CA THR A 164 5.94 -2.00 -21.24
C THR A 164 4.88 -2.18 -22.31
N ARG A 165 4.76 -1.15 -23.19
CA ARG A 165 3.86 -1.15 -24.35
C ARG A 165 4.38 -2.05 -25.48
N GLU A 166 5.68 -2.25 -25.56
CA GLU A 166 6.35 -3.14 -26.50
C GLU A 166 7.23 -4.12 -25.74
N LYS A 167 7.35 -5.33 -26.25
CA LYS A 167 8.07 -6.42 -25.60
C LYS A 167 9.52 -6.06 -25.25
N VAL A 168 9.90 -6.38 -24.02
CA VAL A 168 11.26 -6.29 -23.48
C VAL A 168 11.66 -7.67 -22.97
N THR A 169 12.87 -8.12 -23.30
CA THR A 169 13.36 -9.45 -22.97
C THR A 169 14.73 -9.47 -22.28
N CYS A 170 15.43 -8.35 -22.29
CA CYS A 170 16.75 -8.19 -21.71
C CYS A 170 17.00 -6.74 -21.29
N LEU A 171 18.08 -6.48 -20.56
CA LEU A 171 18.45 -5.15 -20.09
C LEU A 171 18.64 -4.15 -21.26
N GLU A 172 19.26 -4.60 -22.34
CA GLU A 172 19.53 -3.75 -23.50
C GLU A 172 18.26 -3.21 -24.18
N ASP A 173 17.14 -3.93 -24.07
CA ASP A 173 15.85 -3.53 -24.62
C ASP A 173 15.24 -2.33 -23.87
N LEU A 174 15.69 -2.04 -22.65
CA LEU A 174 15.24 -0.86 -21.88
C LEU A 174 15.88 0.43 -22.36
N ARG A 175 16.99 0.35 -23.10
CA ARG A 175 17.81 1.52 -23.48
C ARG A 175 16.98 2.59 -24.18
N GLY A 176 16.97 3.78 -23.57
CA GLY A 176 16.32 4.97 -24.11
C GLY A 176 14.80 4.96 -24.05
N ARG A 177 14.17 3.91 -23.52
CA ARG A 177 12.72 3.90 -23.28
C ARG A 177 12.34 4.87 -22.18
N ALA A 178 11.26 5.62 -22.36
CA ALA A 178 10.70 6.48 -21.35
C ALA A 178 9.91 5.63 -20.34
N LEU A 179 10.50 5.36 -19.19
CA LEU A 179 9.89 4.52 -18.16
C LEU A 179 9.44 5.36 -16.97
N ARG A 180 8.19 5.20 -16.62
CA ARG A 180 7.64 5.88 -15.44
C ARG A 180 8.20 5.28 -14.15
N VAL A 181 8.59 6.18 -13.26
CA VAL A 181 8.91 5.88 -11.86
C VAL A 181 7.99 6.68 -10.93
N GLN A 182 7.98 6.32 -9.65
CA GLN A 182 7.42 7.16 -8.60
C GLN A 182 8.16 8.51 -8.58
N GLU A 183 7.60 9.50 -7.92
CA GLU A 183 8.25 10.81 -7.70
C GLU A 183 9.37 10.64 -6.66
N SER A 184 10.46 10.01 -7.09
CA SER A 184 11.61 9.64 -6.28
C SER A 184 12.88 9.73 -7.11
N ASP A 185 13.88 10.42 -6.59
CA ASP A 185 15.17 10.58 -7.24
C ASP A 185 15.91 9.25 -7.32
N MET A 186 15.86 8.44 -6.25
CA MET A 186 16.50 7.12 -6.25
C MET A 186 15.90 6.16 -7.28
N MET A 187 14.56 6.13 -7.42
CA MET A 187 13.92 5.33 -8.45
C MET A 187 14.26 5.83 -9.85
N SER A 188 14.45 7.13 -10.02
CA SER A 188 14.92 7.73 -11.28
C SER A 188 16.36 7.31 -11.59
N GLU A 189 17.27 7.36 -10.61
CA GLU A 189 18.65 6.93 -10.77
C GLU A 189 18.73 5.42 -11.11
N MET A 190 17.97 4.58 -10.42
CA MET A 190 17.90 3.15 -10.71
C MET A 190 17.55 2.87 -12.18
N VAL A 191 16.52 3.51 -12.69
CA VAL A 191 16.05 3.34 -14.07
C VAL A 191 17.08 3.90 -15.07
N ALA A 192 17.73 5.02 -14.74
CA ALA A 192 18.81 5.60 -15.55
C ALA A 192 20.04 4.68 -15.61
N ASP A 193 20.44 4.10 -14.50
CA ASP A 193 21.55 3.13 -14.43
C ASP A 193 21.27 1.86 -15.26
N MET A 194 20.00 1.47 -15.38
CA MET A 194 19.56 0.40 -16.28
C MET A 194 19.51 0.83 -17.77
N GLY A 195 19.83 2.10 -18.08
CA GLY A 195 19.93 2.62 -19.45
C GLY A 195 18.63 3.18 -20.03
N ALA A 196 17.53 3.20 -19.27
CA ALA A 196 16.27 3.79 -19.67
C ALA A 196 16.22 5.30 -19.33
N ALA A 197 15.19 5.99 -19.81
CA ALA A 197 14.90 7.40 -19.51
C ALA A 197 13.81 7.46 -18.43
N PRO A 198 14.11 7.79 -17.16
CA PRO A 198 13.12 7.87 -16.11
C PRO A 198 12.18 9.08 -16.32
N VAL A 199 10.90 8.87 -16.07
CA VAL A 199 9.88 9.92 -16.11
C VAL A 199 9.04 9.84 -14.83
N GLN A 200 9.18 10.80 -13.96
CA GLN A 200 8.34 10.90 -12.76
C GLN A 200 6.91 11.27 -13.13
N VAL A 201 5.95 10.42 -12.75
CA VAL A 201 4.51 10.64 -12.98
C VAL A 201 3.72 10.18 -11.77
N VAL A 202 2.82 11.04 -11.31
CA VAL A 202 1.87 10.75 -10.22
C VAL A 202 1.09 9.46 -10.51
N TYR A 203 0.91 8.62 -9.50
CA TYR A 203 0.33 7.27 -9.64
C TYR A 203 -0.98 7.24 -10.42
N SER A 204 -1.92 8.14 -10.13
CA SER A 204 -3.22 8.21 -10.80
C SER A 204 -3.16 8.61 -12.28
N GLN A 205 -2.02 9.11 -12.76
CA GLN A 205 -1.84 9.54 -14.15
C GLN A 205 -1.12 8.52 -15.03
N VAL A 206 -0.64 7.39 -14.46
CA VAL A 206 0.19 6.42 -15.18
C VAL A 206 -0.55 5.78 -16.34
N TYR A 207 -1.80 5.34 -16.15
CA TYR A 207 -2.62 4.77 -17.23
C TYR A 207 -2.74 5.73 -18.43
N ALA A 208 -3.07 6.98 -18.16
CA ALA A 208 -3.19 8.00 -19.22
C ALA A 208 -1.87 8.28 -19.92
N ALA A 209 -0.74 8.29 -19.19
CA ALA A 209 0.59 8.49 -19.76
C ALA A 209 1.00 7.33 -20.67
N LEU A 210 0.71 6.08 -20.27
CA LEU A 210 0.90 4.88 -21.10
C LEU A 210 0.00 4.91 -22.35
N HIS A 211 -1.29 5.16 -22.16
CA HIS A 211 -2.27 5.18 -23.24
C HIS A 211 -1.90 6.19 -24.34
N ASN A 212 -1.48 7.38 -23.92
CA ASN A 212 -1.14 8.48 -24.85
C ASN A 212 0.29 8.40 -25.41
N GLY A 213 1.09 7.41 -25.00
CA GLY A 213 2.47 7.23 -25.45
C GLY A 213 3.45 8.28 -24.92
N ARG A 214 3.11 8.95 -23.81
CA ARG A 214 4.04 9.85 -23.11
C ARG A 214 5.19 9.06 -22.44
N ILE A 215 4.91 7.81 -22.06
CA ILE A 215 5.85 6.84 -21.54
C ILE A 215 5.70 5.51 -22.28
N ASP A 216 6.79 4.75 -22.38
CA ASP A 216 6.85 3.44 -23.06
C ASP A 216 6.54 2.29 -22.11
N GLY A 217 6.63 2.54 -20.82
CA GLY A 217 6.39 1.56 -19.77
C GLY A 217 6.45 2.19 -18.40
N ALA A 218 6.32 1.36 -17.38
CA ALA A 218 6.46 1.73 -15.99
C ALA A 218 6.97 0.53 -15.18
N GLU A 219 7.14 0.71 -13.88
CA GLU A 219 7.48 -0.35 -12.95
C GLU A 219 6.51 -0.33 -11.76
N ASN A 220 6.08 -1.50 -11.31
CA ASN A 220 5.27 -1.69 -10.11
C ASN A 220 5.12 -3.19 -9.79
N ASN A 221 4.34 -3.47 -8.72
CA ASN A 221 3.93 -4.81 -8.31
C ASN A 221 2.70 -5.31 -9.08
N TRP A 222 2.42 -6.60 -9.02
CA TRP A 222 1.28 -7.23 -9.68
C TRP A 222 -0.09 -6.64 -9.28
N PRO A 223 -0.40 -6.44 -7.96
CA PRO A 223 -1.67 -5.85 -7.55
C PRO A 223 -1.93 -4.46 -8.13
N SER A 224 -0.91 -3.59 -8.14
CA SER A 224 -1.05 -2.24 -8.71
C SER A 224 -1.20 -2.27 -10.23
N TYR A 225 -0.46 -3.13 -10.92
CA TYR A 225 -0.56 -3.31 -12.36
C TYR A 225 -1.97 -3.74 -12.78
N GLU A 226 -2.59 -4.67 -12.01
CA GLU A 226 -3.97 -5.10 -12.21
C GLU A 226 -4.97 -4.00 -11.83
N ALA A 227 -4.90 -3.46 -10.60
CA ALA A 227 -5.90 -2.55 -10.05
C ALA A 227 -6.04 -1.25 -10.87
N MET A 228 -4.93 -0.78 -11.47
CA MET A 228 -4.91 0.43 -12.28
C MET A 228 -5.15 0.18 -13.78
N GLY A 229 -5.41 -1.06 -14.18
CA GLY A 229 -5.66 -1.43 -15.57
C GLY A 229 -4.46 -1.22 -16.51
N HIS A 230 -3.24 -1.13 -15.98
CA HIS A 230 -2.05 -0.85 -16.80
C HIS A 230 -1.81 -1.92 -17.86
N TYR A 231 -2.23 -3.16 -17.60
CA TYR A 231 -2.15 -4.29 -18.53
C TYR A 231 -2.88 -4.07 -19.85
N GLU A 232 -3.91 -3.24 -19.87
CA GLU A 232 -4.65 -2.92 -21.10
C GLU A 232 -3.80 -2.13 -22.11
N VAL A 233 -2.87 -1.32 -21.62
CA VAL A 233 -2.07 -0.37 -22.40
C VAL A 233 -0.58 -0.69 -22.42
N ALA A 234 -0.11 -1.59 -21.55
CA ALA A 234 1.26 -2.07 -21.44
C ALA A 234 1.27 -3.58 -21.12
N PRO A 235 0.94 -4.47 -22.10
CA PRO A 235 0.67 -5.88 -21.87
C PRO A 235 1.92 -6.76 -21.73
N TYR A 236 3.13 -6.22 -21.77
CA TYR A 236 4.37 -6.96 -21.65
C TYR A 236 4.98 -6.73 -20.27
N PHE A 237 4.98 -7.78 -19.44
CA PHE A 237 5.52 -7.73 -18.09
C PHE A 237 6.87 -8.43 -18.02
N LEU A 238 7.93 -7.68 -17.71
CA LEU A 238 9.29 -8.20 -17.51
C LEU A 238 9.45 -8.49 -16.02
N GLN A 239 9.46 -9.76 -15.64
CA GLN A 239 9.59 -10.17 -14.23
C GLN A 239 11.08 -10.18 -13.83
N ASP A 240 11.62 -8.97 -13.65
CA ASP A 240 13.00 -8.73 -13.23
C ASP A 240 13.14 -8.56 -11.71
N GLU A 241 12.05 -8.26 -11.02
CA GLU A 241 11.95 -8.20 -9.55
C GLU A 241 13.01 -7.30 -8.92
N HIS A 242 13.21 -6.11 -9.50
CA HIS A 242 14.34 -5.26 -9.22
C HIS A 242 14.34 -4.63 -7.81
N THR A 243 13.19 -4.37 -7.20
CA THR A 243 13.17 -3.83 -5.83
C THR A 243 11.89 -4.17 -5.08
N ARG A 244 11.99 -4.11 -3.74
CA ARG A 244 10.86 -4.04 -2.80
C ARG A 244 10.86 -2.66 -2.18
N VAL A 245 9.75 -1.95 -2.31
CA VAL A 245 9.54 -0.64 -1.71
C VAL A 245 8.41 -0.78 -0.71
N PRO A 246 8.72 -0.99 0.58
CA PRO A 246 7.67 -1.12 1.59
C PRO A 246 6.87 0.16 1.71
N GLU A 247 5.68 0.04 2.26
CA GLU A 247 4.81 1.18 2.55
C GLU A 247 4.68 1.37 4.05
N LEU A 248 4.35 2.58 4.45
CA LEU A 248 4.26 2.94 5.87
C LEU A 248 2.86 3.41 6.22
N GLN A 249 2.38 2.95 7.35
CA GLN A 249 1.25 3.55 8.03
C GLN A 249 1.75 4.65 8.95
N LEU A 250 1.20 5.84 8.80
CA LEU A 250 1.68 7.06 9.43
C LEU A 250 0.58 7.72 10.27
N ALA A 251 1.01 8.45 11.31
CA ALA A 251 0.19 9.43 12.01
C ALA A 251 0.84 10.81 11.95
N SER A 252 0.05 11.88 11.89
CA SER A 252 0.56 13.22 12.17
C SER A 252 0.82 13.39 13.67
N THR A 253 1.83 14.16 14.05
CA THR A 253 2.06 14.52 15.47
C THR A 253 0.82 15.16 16.09
N ALA A 254 0.13 16.01 15.33
CA ALA A 254 -1.12 16.64 15.76
C ALA A 254 -2.24 15.64 16.06
N ALA A 255 -2.31 14.50 15.34
CA ALA A 255 -3.28 13.45 15.64
C ALA A 255 -2.99 12.76 16.97
N LEU A 256 -1.71 12.49 17.27
CA LEU A 256 -1.31 11.90 18.54
C LEU A 256 -1.58 12.86 19.71
N GLU A 257 -1.33 14.15 19.55
CA GLU A 257 -1.64 15.18 20.56
C GLU A 257 -3.16 15.24 20.85
N LYS A 258 -4.02 15.19 19.82
CA LYS A 258 -5.48 15.13 19.98
C LYS A 258 -5.90 13.89 20.76
N LEU A 259 -5.31 12.74 20.46
CA LEU A 259 -5.58 11.47 21.12
C LEU A 259 -5.13 11.49 22.58
N GLU A 260 -3.92 11.97 22.86
CA GLU A 260 -3.38 12.10 24.22
C GLU A 260 -4.18 13.07 25.08
N ALA A 261 -4.63 14.18 24.49
CA ALA A 261 -5.51 15.14 25.18
C ALA A 261 -6.87 14.55 25.54
N LEU A 262 -7.38 13.60 24.75
CA LEU A 262 -8.64 12.89 25.01
C LEU A 262 -8.45 11.80 26.07
N ASP A 263 -7.38 11.03 25.98
CA ASP A 263 -6.98 10.01 26.94
C ASP A 263 -5.49 9.67 26.78
N PRO A 264 -4.66 9.81 27.83
CA PRO A 264 -3.23 9.50 27.78
C PRO A 264 -2.89 8.07 27.35
N ALA A 265 -3.83 7.12 27.43
CA ALA A 265 -3.62 5.73 26.98
C ALA A 265 -3.79 5.56 25.46
N PHE A 266 -4.49 6.46 24.76
CA PHE A 266 -4.86 6.28 23.36
C PHE A 266 -3.68 6.21 22.39
N PRO A 267 -2.57 6.97 22.55
CA PRO A 267 -1.40 6.80 21.68
C PRO A 267 -0.79 5.39 21.72
N ALA A 268 -0.78 4.74 22.87
CA ALA A 268 -0.30 3.35 23.01
C ALA A 268 -1.26 2.34 22.38
N ILE A 269 -2.57 2.53 22.56
CA ILE A 269 -3.61 1.74 21.90
C ILE A 269 -3.49 1.85 20.39
N LEU A 270 -3.34 3.06 19.86
CA LEU A 270 -3.15 3.31 18.43
C LEU A 270 -1.98 2.52 17.83
N ARG A 271 -0.82 2.53 18.49
CA ARG A 271 0.35 1.77 18.04
C ARG A 271 0.10 0.26 18.01
N THR A 272 -0.71 -0.25 18.94
CA THR A 272 -1.12 -1.66 18.95
C THR A 272 -2.05 -1.96 17.78
N CYS A 273 -3.07 -1.14 17.56
CA CYS A 273 -3.99 -1.27 16.41
C CYS A 273 -3.24 -1.21 15.08
N ALA A 274 -2.23 -0.35 14.96
CA ALA A 274 -1.41 -0.23 13.76
C ALA A 274 -0.62 -1.52 13.45
N ARG A 275 -0.02 -2.14 14.46
CA ARG A 275 0.69 -3.43 14.29
C ARG A 275 -0.25 -4.57 13.91
N GLU A 276 -1.44 -4.62 14.50
CA GLU A 276 -2.46 -5.62 14.16
C GLU A 276 -2.97 -5.44 12.73
N SER A 277 -3.23 -4.20 12.32
CA SER A 277 -3.64 -3.90 10.94
C SER A 277 -2.55 -4.22 9.92
N ALA A 278 -1.26 -4.00 10.26
CA ALA A 278 -0.14 -4.39 9.41
C ALA A 278 -0.06 -5.92 9.21
N SER A 279 -0.32 -6.70 10.26
CA SER A 279 -0.38 -8.16 10.14
C SER A 279 -1.54 -8.62 9.23
N THR A 280 -2.66 -7.92 9.29
CA THR A 280 -3.80 -8.16 8.39
C THR A 280 -3.46 -7.79 6.96
N GLU A 281 -2.82 -6.65 6.73
CA GLU A 281 -2.37 -6.18 5.42
C GLU A 281 -1.48 -7.23 4.74
N ARG A 282 -0.41 -7.67 5.38
CA ARG A 282 0.57 -8.63 4.83
C ARG A 282 -0.08 -9.96 4.40
N ARG A 283 -1.04 -10.44 5.18
CA ARG A 283 -1.82 -11.65 4.83
C ARG A 283 -2.67 -11.41 3.57
N LEU A 284 -3.37 -10.28 3.51
CA LEU A 284 -4.18 -9.91 2.35
C LEU A 284 -3.32 -9.63 1.12
N TRP A 285 -2.13 -9.04 1.33
CA TRP A 285 -1.18 -8.77 0.26
C TRP A 285 -0.71 -10.04 -0.43
N ALA A 286 -0.23 -11.02 0.33
CA ALA A 286 0.25 -12.29 -0.24
C ALA A 286 -0.82 -13.00 -1.09
N GLU A 287 -2.09 -12.97 -0.65
CA GLU A 287 -3.20 -13.52 -1.41
C GLU A 287 -3.49 -12.70 -2.68
N ARG A 288 -3.49 -11.38 -2.56
CA ARG A 288 -3.78 -10.46 -3.67
C ARG A 288 -2.70 -10.51 -4.74
N GLU A 289 -1.42 -10.54 -4.35
CA GLU A 289 -0.29 -10.60 -5.27
C GLU A 289 -0.36 -11.87 -6.15
N ARG A 290 -0.55 -13.04 -5.52
CA ARG A 290 -0.71 -14.31 -6.25
C ARG A 290 -1.91 -14.27 -7.20
N ARG A 291 -3.06 -13.76 -6.74
CA ARG A 291 -4.28 -13.67 -7.55
C ARG A 291 -4.11 -12.70 -8.72
N ALA A 292 -3.47 -11.56 -8.49
CA ALA A 292 -3.22 -10.58 -9.55
C ALA A 292 -2.34 -11.16 -10.66
N GLU A 293 -1.27 -11.86 -10.33
CA GLU A 293 -0.43 -12.55 -11.32
C GLU A 293 -1.23 -13.59 -12.12
N GLU A 294 -2.02 -14.46 -11.45
CA GLU A 294 -2.88 -15.44 -12.10
C GLU A 294 -3.89 -14.79 -13.05
N ASN A 295 -4.56 -13.73 -12.61
CA ASN A 295 -5.53 -12.99 -13.40
C ASN A 295 -4.89 -12.35 -14.63
N MET A 296 -3.73 -11.72 -14.47
CA MET A 296 -3.04 -11.04 -15.58
C MET A 296 -2.54 -12.05 -16.62
N ARG A 297 -2.02 -13.19 -16.19
CA ARG A 297 -1.67 -14.28 -17.11
C ARG A 297 -2.91 -14.84 -17.84
N ALA A 298 -4.04 -15.00 -17.17
CA ALA A 298 -5.29 -15.43 -17.77
C ALA A 298 -5.89 -14.38 -18.73
N TRP A 299 -5.68 -13.11 -18.47
CA TRP A 299 -6.06 -12.02 -19.37
C TRP A 299 -5.26 -12.01 -20.68
N GLY A 300 -4.04 -12.54 -20.69
CA GLY A 300 -3.18 -12.60 -21.85
C GLY A 300 -1.97 -11.67 -21.78
N VAL A 301 -1.63 -11.18 -20.57
CA VAL A 301 -0.35 -10.48 -20.35
C VAL A 301 0.81 -11.40 -20.69
N GLU A 302 1.71 -10.93 -21.52
CA GLU A 302 2.91 -11.68 -21.90
C GLU A 302 4.03 -11.45 -20.88
N VAL A 303 4.32 -12.46 -20.07
CA VAL A 303 5.31 -12.40 -19.00
C VAL A 303 6.65 -12.94 -19.48
N THR A 304 7.68 -12.11 -19.41
CA THR A 304 9.06 -12.50 -19.67
C THR A 304 9.76 -12.83 -18.36
N LEU A 305 10.19 -14.08 -18.20
CA LEU A 305 11.06 -14.51 -17.10
C LEU A 305 12.52 -14.37 -17.54
N LEU A 306 13.32 -13.65 -16.75
CA LEU A 306 14.73 -13.44 -17.08
C LEU A 306 15.56 -14.68 -16.73
N PRO A 307 16.44 -15.14 -17.65
CA PRO A 307 17.52 -16.09 -17.31
C PRO A 307 18.48 -15.49 -16.28
N ASP A 308 19.13 -16.33 -15.49
CA ASP A 308 20.06 -15.87 -14.44
C ASP A 308 21.15 -14.94 -14.97
N ALA A 309 21.69 -15.23 -16.14
CA ALA A 309 22.69 -14.37 -16.79
C ALA A 309 22.18 -12.95 -17.10
N GLU A 310 20.88 -12.81 -17.42
CA GLU A 310 20.26 -11.49 -17.59
C GLU A 310 20.01 -10.81 -16.25
N LYS A 311 19.51 -11.55 -15.24
CA LYS A 311 19.34 -11.01 -13.88
C LYS A 311 20.64 -10.42 -13.34
N GLU A 312 21.78 -11.07 -13.61
CA GLU A 312 23.08 -10.55 -13.20
C GLU A 312 23.45 -9.23 -13.91
N LYS A 313 23.05 -9.03 -15.15
CA LYS A 313 23.25 -7.75 -15.85
C LYS A 313 22.44 -6.63 -15.19
N PHE A 314 21.16 -6.89 -14.82
CA PHE A 314 20.35 -5.92 -14.08
C PHE A 314 20.97 -5.57 -12.71
N ARG A 315 21.44 -6.57 -11.97
CA ARG A 315 22.16 -6.35 -10.71
C ARG A 315 23.44 -5.55 -10.89
N ALA A 316 24.20 -5.85 -11.94
CA ALA A 316 25.43 -5.12 -12.24
C ALA A 316 25.16 -3.66 -12.63
N ALA A 317 24.09 -3.41 -13.39
CA ALA A 317 23.72 -2.06 -13.81
C ALA A 317 23.44 -1.11 -12.63
N VAL A 318 22.87 -1.60 -11.53
CA VAL A 318 22.51 -0.78 -10.35
C VAL A 318 23.62 -0.69 -9.30
N GLN A 319 24.81 -1.23 -9.55
CA GLN A 319 25.94 -1.11 -8.60
C GLN A 319 26.36 0.34 -8.30
N PRO A 320 26.24 1.31 -9.20
CA PRO A 320 26.52 2.71 -8.87
C PRO A 320 25.67 3.23 -7.71
N LEU A 321 24.40 2.81 -7.59
CA LEU A 321 23.54 3.18 -6.44
C LEU A 321 24.12 2.69 -5.11
N TYR A 322 24.62 1.45 -5.06
CA TYR A 322 25.24 0.93 -3.83
C TYR A 322 26.52 1.68 -3.47
N ALA A 323 27.27 2.17 -4.46
CA ALA A 323 28.46 2.99 -4.22
C ALA A 323 28.12 4.34 -3.60
N ALA A 324 26.95 4.91 -3.91
CA ALA A 324 26.46 6.14 -3.29
C ALA A 324 26.12 5.96 -1.80
N PHE A 325 25.85 4.73 -1.34
CA PHE A 325 25.58 4.37 0.06
C PHE A 325 26.77 3.69 0.75
N SER A 326 27.99 3.96 0.31
CA SER A 326 29.21 3.34 0.86
C SER A 326 29.43 3.64 2.35
N ASP A 327 28.95 4.75 2.84
CA ASP A 327 28.95 5.13 4.28
C ASP A 327 27.97 4.28 5.12
N GLN A 328 26.99 3.64 4.48
CA GLN A 328 26.00 2.74 5.09
C GLN A 328 26.28 1.26 4.77
N ALA A 329 27.46 0.92 4.27
CA ALA A 329 27.80 -0.45 3.84
C ALA A 329 27.59 -1.50 4.94
N GLU A 330 27.89 -1.17 6.20
CA GLU A 330 27.63 -2.05 7.34
C GLU A 330 26.14 -2.32 7.58
N LEU A 331 25.31 -1.28 7.45
CA LEU A 331 23.86 -1.42 7.55
C LEU A 331 23.31 -2.28 6.42
N ILE A 332 23.73 -2.04 5.17
CA ILE A 332 23.34 -2.85 4.02
C ILE A 332 23.71 -4.33 4.24
N ASP A 333 24.93 -4.60 4.69
CA ASP A 333 25.37 -5.98 4.99
C ASP A 333 24.52 -6.64 6.10
N ARG A 334 24.16 -5.90 7.15
CA ARG A 334 23.26 -6.37 8.21
C ARG A 334 21.86 -6.69 7.67
N ILE A 335 21.32 -5.84 6.79
CA ILE A 335 20.01 -6.05 6.15
C ILE A 335 20.06 -7.31 5.27
N GLN A 336 21.09 -7.48 4.45
CA GLN A 336 21.20 -8.62 3.54
C GLN A 336 21.41 -9.97 4.26
N LYS A 337 21.98 -9.95 5.47
CA LYS A 337 22.23 -11.15 6.29
C LYS A 337 21.07 -11.52 7.21
N ALA A 338 20.08 -10.65 7.41
CA ALA A 338 18.91 -10.92 8.24
C ALA A 338 17.98 -12.00 7.59
#